data_3d8d0a481679c8d39418593584a45f44
#
_entry.id   3d8d0a481679c8d39418593584a45f44
#
_cell.length_a   1.000
_cell.length_b   1.000
_cell.length_c   1.000
_cell.angle_alpha   90.00
_cell.angle_beta   90.00
_cell.angle_gamma   90.00
#
_symmetry.space_group_name_H-M   'P 1'
#
loop_
_entity.id
_entity.type
_entity.pdbx_description
1 polymer ?
#
loop_
_entity_poly.entity_id
_entity_poly.type
_entity_poly.pdbx_seq_one_letter_code
_entity_poly.pdbx_strand_id
1 'polypeptide(L)'
;SFKVYLAYGFRLTDREIYDAIEAIKPTGALVGAHCENGDLIDAFVADKRKRGELDVDNHPLTRPAMIESEAIKRFSTIGAALEYPVHIVHVSSKEGVDEVLRERALGHQVTCETCPQYLVLDESRYKLPDFEGVKFVMSPPLRTIQDQMALKDALVNGVFQTIGSDHCSFTFNDQKLKSRYDFTRIPGGIPGAEERGIIAYDVLVNQCNMSAVDFMKLVSENPAKLYGMYPKKGTLAVGSDGDITIVDKHIEHVLSKESAHTKADYIPYEGISVTGKVRDVILRGHHVVQDGSLTESYLGECIP
;
A
#
# COMPACT_ATOMS: atom_id res chain seq x y z
N SER A 1 -12.50 -11.12 0.35
CA SER A 1 -11.26 -11.09 -0.44
C SER A 1 -10.21 -12.00 0.16
N PHE A 2 -9.26 -12.45 -0.66
CA PHE A 2 -8.13 -13.27 -0.27
C PHE A 2 -6.85 -12.61 -0.76
N LYS A 3 -5.75 -12.73 0.01
CA LYS A 3 -4.43 -12.27 -0.38
C LYS A 3 -3.45 -13.44 -0.39
N VAL A 4 -2.79 -13.67 -1.53
CA VAL A 4 -1.74 -14.67 -1.70
C VAL A 4 -0.37 -13.99 -1.83
N TYR A 5 0.69 -14.75 -1.70
CA TYR A 5 2.05 -14.23 -1.70
C TYR A 5 2.94 -15.04 -2.66
N LEU A 6 3.68 -14.33 -3.51
CA LEU A 6 4.68 -14.89 -4.41
C LEU A 6 6.11 -14.79 -3.83
N ALA A 7 6.24 -14.20 -2.64
CA ALA A 7 7.48 -14.07 -1.89
C ALA A 7 7.30 -14.53 -0.44
N TYR A 8 8.36 -14.51 0.33
CA TYR A 8 8.47 -15.00 1.71
C TYR A 8 8.51 -16.52 1.86
N GLY A 9 8.75 -17.00 3.09
CA GLY A 9 8.81 -18.42 3.41
C GLY A 9 7.47 -19.18 3.33
N PHE A 10 6.37 -18.43 3.20
CA PHE A 10 5.01 -18.96 3.03
C PHE A 10 4.42 -18.64 1.64
N ARG A 11 5.29 -18.31 0.66
CA ARG A 11 4.86 -18.09 -0.73
C ARG A 11 4.23 -19.36 -1.33
N LEU A 12 3.27 -19.14 -2.19
CA LEU A 12 2.64 -20.20 -2.97
C LEU A 12 3.38 -20.40 -4.30
N THR A 13 3.41 -21.64 -4.76
CA THR A 13 3.83 -22.01 -6.11
C THR A 13 2.73 -21.61 -7.11
N ASP A 14 3.07 -21.52 -8.40
CA ASP A 14 2.10 -21.22 -9.45
C ASP A 14 0.92 -22.23 -9.46
N ARG A 15 1.20 -23.49 -9.17
CA ARG A 15 0.16 -24.52 -9.04
C ARG A 15 -0.78 -24.26 -7.86
N GLU A 16 -0.25 -23.91 -6.71
CA GLU A 16 -1.06 -23.59 -5.53
C GLU A 16 -1.86 -22.30 -5.70
N ILE A 17 -1.31 -21.28 -6.40
CA ILE A 17 -2.05 -20.07 -6.77
C ILE A 17 -3.20 -20.41 -7.72
N TYR A 18 -2.94 -21.23 -8.74
CA TYR A 18 -3.97 -21.69 -9.66
C TYR A 18 -5.10 -22.39 -8.92
N ASP A 19 -4.78 -23.38 -8.09
CA ASP A 19 -5.76 -24.14 -7.31
C ASP A 19 -6.55 -23.26 -6.33
N ALA A 20 -5.88 -22.26 -5.71
CA ALA A 20 -6.51 -21.30 -4.81
C ALA A 20 -7.52 -20.41 -5.56
N ILE A 21 -7.15 -19.86 -6.73
CA ILE A 21 -8.07 -19.05 -7.53
C ILE A 21 -9.25 -19.90 -8.03
N GLU A 22 -9.00 -21.13 -8.50
CA GLU A 22 -10.06 -22.03 -8.93
C GLU A 22 -11.07 -22.32 -7.82
N ALA A 23 -10.58 -22.55 -6.58
CA ALA A 23 -11.44 -22.77 -5.41
C ALA A 23 -12.22 -21.51 -4.99
N ILE A 24 -11.64 -20.31 -5.16
CA ILE A 24 -12.25 -19.04 -4.79
C ILE A 24 -13.27 -18.55 -5.84
N LYS A 25 -13.02 -18.84 -7.11
CA LYS A 25 -13.82 -18.35 -8.25
C LYS A 25 -15.34 -18.48 -8.06
N PRO A 26 -15.90 -19.61 -7.54
CA PRO A 26 -17.35 -19.72 -7.31
C PRO A 26 -17.92 -18.73 -6.30
N THR A 27 -17.08 -18.16 -5.43
CA THR A 27 -17.51 -17.18 -4.41
C THR A 27 -17.58 -15.76 -4.94
N GLY A 28 -16.97 -15.46 -6.08
CA GLY A 28 -16.81 -14.11 -6.62
C GLY A 28 -15.89 -13.20 -5.82
N ALA A 29 -15.15 -13.74 -4.84
CA ALA A 29 -14.32 -12.95 -3.94
C ALA A 29 -13.03 -12.49 -4.64
N LEU A 30 -12.64 -11.24 -4.44
CA LEU A 30 -11.39 -10.70 -4.98
C LEU A 30 -10.17 -11.49 -4.48
N VAL A 31 -9.26 -11.82 -5.41
CA VAL A 31 -7.95 -12.41 -5.09
C VAL A 31 -6.87 -11.37 -5.38
N GLY A 32 -6.17 -10.94 -4.33
CA GLY A 32 -5.02 -10.06 -4.42
C GLY A 32 -3.71 -10.80 -4.19
N ALA A 33 -2.60 -10.26 -4.70
CA ALA A 33 -1.29 -10.84 -4.48
C ALA A 33 -0.21 -9.82 -4.17
N HIS A 34 0.67 -10.19 -3.21
CA HIS A 34 1.99 -9.59 -3.09
C HIS A 34 2.87 -10.13 -4.22
N CYS A 35 3.21 -9.26 -5.17
CA CYS A 35 3.90 -9.64 -6.40
C CYS A 35 5.38 -9.25 -6.33
N GLU A 36 6.21 -10.10 -5.77
CA GLU A 36 7.66 -10.12 -5.90
C GLU A 36 8.13 -11.57 -6.13
N ASN A 37 9.14 -11.78 -6.97
CA ASN A 37 9.69 -13.12 -7.22
C ASN A 37 10.54 -13.59 -6.03
N GLY A 38 9.95 -14.43 -5.18
CA GLY A 38 10.57 -14.89 -3.93
C GLY A 38 11.84 -15.72 -4.15
N ASP A 39 11.94 -16.50 -5.22
CA ASP A 39 13.13 -17.32 -5.51
C ASP A 39 14.34 -16.46 -5.88
N LEU A 40 14.12 -15.38 -6.65
CA LEU A 40 15.17 -14.42 -6.96
C LEU A 40 15.57 -13.58 -5.75
N ILE A 41 14.61 -13.20 -4.88
CA ILE A 41 14.92 -12.52 -3.61
C ILE A 41 15.83 -13.41 -2.76
N ASP A 42 15.49 -14.68 -2.59
CA ASP A 42 16.29 -15.62 -1.79
C ASP A 42 17.70 -15.77 -2.35
N ALA A 43 17.86 -15.83 -3.69
CA ALA A 43 19.16 -15.89 -4.35
C ALA A 43 19.97 -14.60 -4.12
N PHE A 44 19.38 -13.43 -4.30
CA PHE A 44 20.05 -12.15 -4.08
C PHE A 44 20.44 -11.93 -2.62
N VAL A 45 19.57 -12.31 -1.68
CA VAL A 45 19.86 -12.28 -0.23
C VAL A 45 21.01 -13.21 0.11
N ALA A 46 21.03 -14.44 -0.44
CA ALA A 46 22.13 -15.39 -0.23
C ALA A 46 23.47 -14.84 -0.74
N ASP A 47 23.48 -14.20 -1.90
CA ASP A 47 24.67 -13.55 -2.45
C ASP A 47 25.17 -12.39 -1.59
N LYS A 48 24.27 -11.54 -1.07
CA LYS A 48 24.61 -10.46 -0.14
C LYS A 48 25.23 -10.99 1.15
N ARG A 49 24.62 -12.02 1.74
CA ARG A 49 25.16 -12.69 2.93
C ARG A 49 26.56 -13.27 2.66
N LYS A 50 26.77 -13.93 1.53
CA LYS A 50 28.08 -14.50 1.16
C LYS A 50 29.18 -13.46 1.04
N ARG A 51 28.83 -12.21 0.63
CA ARG A 51 29.76 -11.08 0.51
C ARG A 51 29.91 -10.27 1.79
N GLY A 52 29.10 -10.54 2.83
CA GLY A 52 29.06 -9.75 4.05
C GLY A 52 28.42 -8.36 3.88
N GLU A 53 27.65 -8.15 2.81
CA GLU A 53 26.96 -6.89 2.48
C GLU A 53 25.59 -6.85 3.18
N LEU A 54 25.60 -6.63 4.49
CA LEU A 54 24.39 -6.77 5.35
C LEU A 54 23.81 -5.44 5.81
N ASP A 55 24.40 -4.32 5.44
CA ASP A 55 23.88 -2.99 5.76
C ASP A 55 22.52 -2.73 5.08
N VAL A 56 21.72 -1.88 5.70
CA VAL A 56 20.31 -1.65 5.30
C VAL A 56 20.14 -1.10 3.88
N ASP A 57 21.12 -0.39 3.34
CA ASP A 57 21.12 0.11 1.97
C ASP A 57 21.19 -1.00 0.91
N ASN A 58 21.54 -2.24 1.31
CA ASN A 58 21.46 -3.42 0.46
C ASN A 58 20.06 -4.01 0.34
N HIS A 59 19.12 -3.61 1.20
CA HIS A 59 17.74 -4.12 1.16
C HIS A 59 17.08 -3.92 -0.21
N PRO A 60 17.00 -2.72 -0.80
CA PRO A 60 16.37 -2.53 -2.12
C PRO A 60 17.13 -3.24 -3.25
N LEU A 61 18.42 -3.49 -3.11
CA LEU A 61 19.22 -4.20 -4.12
C LEU A 61 18.87 -5.69 -4.23
N THR A 62 18.26 -6.27 -3.19
CA THR A 62 17.77 -7.65 -3.23
C THR A 62 16.32 -7.75 -3.75
N ARG A 63 15.70 -6.61 -4.05
CA ARG A 63 14.31 -6.51 -4.48
C ARG A 63 14.15 -5.49 -5.62
N PRO A 64 14.91 -5.63 -6.73
CA PRO A 64 14.83 -4.69 -7.85
C PRO A 64 13.46 -4.69 -8.51
N ALA A 65 13.08 -3.60 -9.17
CA ALA A 65 11.76 -3.42 -9.79
C ALA A 65 11.40 -4.55 -10.78
N MET A 66 12.37 -5.09 -11.48
CA MET A 66 12.15 -6.19 -12.43
C MET A 66 11.54 -7.45 -11.82
N ILE A 67 11.79 -7.74 -10.54
CA ILE A 67 11.20 -8.93 -9.89
C ILE A 67 9.76 -8.69 -9.44
N GLU A 68 9.37 -7.44 -9.23
CA GLU A 68 7.98 -7.03 -9.04
C GLU A 68 7.22 -7.16 -10.37
N SER A 69 7.74 -6.59 -11.44
CA SER A 69 7.15 -6.64 -12.80
C SER A 69 6.98 -8.09 -13.28
N GLU A 70 7.99 -8.96 -13.11
CA GLU A 70 7.89 -10.40 -13.45
C GLU A 70 6.77 -11.09 -12.68
N ALA A 71 6.69 -10.84 -11.38
CA ALA A 71 5.67 -11.47 -10.53
C ALA A 71 4.25 -10.96 -10.86
N ILE A 72 4.10 -9.67 -11.21
CA ILE A 72 2.82 -9.11 -11.70
C ILE A 72 2.37 -9.85 -12.96
N LYS A 73 3.27 -9.99 -13.95
CA LYS A 73 2.98 -10.75 -15.16
C LYS A 73 2.54 -12.17 -14.87
N ARG A 74 3.31 -12.89 -14.04
CA ARG A 74 3.06 -14.29 -13.70
C ARG A 74 1.69 -14.46 -13.04
N PHE A 75 1.36 -13.64 -12.03
CA PHE A 75 0.07 -13.70 -11.35
C PHE A 75 -1.09 -13.33 -12.27
N SER A 76 -0.94 -12.30 -13.09
CA SER A 76 -1.93 -11.90 -14.08
C SER A 76 -2.18 -12.99 -15.13
N THR A 77 -1.12 -13.69 -15.56
CA THR A 77 -1.22 -14.82 -16.50
C THR A 77 -2.04 -15.97 -15.89
N ILE A 78 -1.84 -16.29 -14.60
CA ILE A 78 -2.61 -17.33 -13.91
C ILE A 78 -4.08 -16.94 -13.81
N GLY A 79 -4.38 -15.68 -13.43
CA GLY A 79 -5.75 -15.16 -13.42
C GLY A 79 -6.42 -15.24 -14.80
N ALA A 80 -5.69 -14.83 -15.85
CA ALA A 80 -6.19 -14.90 -17.23
C ALA A 80 -6.47 -16.31 -17.71
N ALA A 81 -5.61 -17.29 -17.37
CA ALA A 81 -5.81 -18.71 -17.69
C ALA A 81 -7.09 -19.29 -17.05
N LEU A 82 -7.52 -18.72 -15.93
CA LEU A 82 -8.76 -19.08 -15.24
C LEU A 82 -9.94 -18.17 -15.60
N GLU A 83 -9.75 -17.19 -16.49
CA GLU A 83 -10.75 -16.15 -16.80
C GLU A 83 -11.29 -15.49 -15.53
N TYR A 84 -10.40 -15.16 -14.58
CA TYR A 84 -10.74 -14.59 -13.29
C TYR A 84 -9.97 -13.30 -13.01
N PRO A 85 -10.66 -12.23 -12.52
CA PRO A 85 -10.01 -10.97 -12.21
C PRO A 85 -9.05 -11.11 -11.03
N VAL A 86 -7.91 -10.44 -11.11
CA VAL A 86 -6.89 -10.43 -10.06
C VAL A 86 -6.54 -9.00 -9.65
N HIS A 87 -6.02 -8.85 -8.43
CA HIS A 87 -5.64 -7.57 -7.86
C HIS A 87 -4.18 -7.55 -7.45
N ILE A 88 -3.43 -6.61 -7.99
CA ILE A 88 -2.03 -6.41 -7.61
C ILE A 88 -1.99 -5.41 -6.46
N VAL A 89 -1.59 -5.86 -5.27
CA VAL A 89 -1.48 -4.97 -4.11
C VAL A 89 -0.16 -4.18 -4.15
N HIS A 90 -0.12 -2.99 -3.57
CA HIS A 90 1.07 -2.16 -3.29
C HIS A 90 2.11 -2.09 -4.42
N VAL A 91 1.71 -1.88 -5.68
CA VAL A 91 2.66 -1.63 -6.79
C VAL A 91 3.57 -0.46 -6.44
N SER A 92 4.89 -0.67 -6.52
CA SER A 92 5.90 0.25 -6.00
C SER A 92 6.77 0.92 -7.06
N SER A 93 6.76 0.41 -8.30
CA SER A 93 7.71 0.82 -9.33
C SER A 93 7.04 1.18 -10.66
N LYS A 94 7.77 1.96 -11.49
CA LYS A 94 7.38 2.24 -12.87
C LYS A 94 7.25 0.96 -13.68
N GLU A 95 8.22 0.03 -13.55
CA GLU A 95 8.17 -1.26 -14.25
C GLU A 95 6.94 -2.08 -13.88
N GLY A 96 6.51 -2.03 -12.61
CA GLY A 96 5.27 -2.65 -12.16
C GLY A 96 4.04 -2.02 -12.81
N VAL A 97 3.98 -0.69 -12.91
CA VAL A 97 2.89 0.03 -13.61
C VAL A 97 2.87 -0.35 -15.09
N ASP A 98 4.02 -0.32 -15.75
CA ASP A 98 4.12 -0.67 -17.18
C ASP A 98 3.63 -2.10 -17.44
N GLU A 99 3.91 -3.04 -16.53
CA GLU A 99 3.45 -4.42 -16.67
C GLU A 99 1.93 -4.55 -16.45
N VAL A 100 1.35 -3.86 -15.45
CA VAL A 100 -0.10 -3.82 -15.28
C VAL A 100 -0.80 -3.32 -16.55
N LEU A 101 -0.27 -2.25 -17.16
CA LEU A 101 -0.81 -1.70 -18.40
C LEU A 101 -0.69 -2.70 -19.56
N ARG A 102 0.43 -3.41 -19.66
CA ARG A 102 0.65 -4.45 -20.67
C ARG A 102 -0.34 -5.59 -20.54
N GLU A 103 -0.55 -6.09 -19.32
CA GLU A 103 -1.49 -7.17 -19.05
C GLU A 103 -2.94 -6.77 -19.40
N ARG A 104 -3.34 -5.53 -19.08
CA ARG A 104 -4.64 -4.99 -19.50
C ARG A 104 -4.78 -4.85 -21.01
N ALA A 105 -3.72 -4.45 -21.70
CA ALA A 105 -3.71 -4.37 -23.18
C ALA A 105 -3.86 -5.74 -23.84
N LEU A 106 -3.49 -6.83 -23.17
CA LEU A 106 -3.75 -8.22 -23.60
C LEU A 106 -5.18 -8.68 -23.29
N GLY A 107 -6.00 -7.85 -22.62
CA GLY A 107 -7.38 -8.17 -22.24
C GLY A 107 -7.51 -8.86 -20.88
N HIS A 108 -6.44 -8.99 -20.12
CA HIS A 108 -6.49 -9.57 -18.78
C HIS A 108 -7.16 -8.62 -17.78
N GLN A 109 -7.98 -9.19 -16.90
CA GLN A 109 -8.74 -8.42 -15.90
C GLN A 109 -7.87 -8.17 -14.66
N VAL A 110 -7.03 -7.14 -14.72
CA VAL A 110 -6.09 -6.77 -13.66
C VAL A 110 -6.46 -5.44 -13.05
N THR A 111 -6.70 -5.43 -11.75
CA THR A 111 -6.80 -4.21 -10.93
C THR A 111 -5.53 -4.06 -10.09
N CYS A 112 -5.23 -2.85 -9.64
CA CYS A 112 -4.04 -2.62 -8.80
C CYS A 112 -4.23 -1.48 -7.81
N GLU A 113 -3.40 -1.50 -6.77
CA GLU A 113 -3.25 -0.42 -5.80
C GLU A 113 -1.79 -0.04 -5.61
N THR A 114 -1.55 1.16 -5.11
CA THR A 114 -0.27 1.59 -4.56
C THR A 114 -0.48 2.12 -3.14
N CYS A 115 0.60 2.60 -2.50
CA CYS A 115 0.56 3.08 -1.13
C CYS A 115 1.23 4.46 -1.00
N PRO A 116 0.84 5.29 0.00
CA PRO A 116 1.36 6.65 0.14
C PRO A 116 2.87 6.71 0.35
N GLN A 117 3.49 5.71 0.97
CA GLN A 117 4.94 5.65 1.15
C GLN A 117 5.70 5.73 -0.18
N TYR A 118 5.19 5.12 -1.24
CA TYR A 118 5.79 5.19 -2.57
C TYR A 118 5.55 6.52 -3.30
N LEU A 119 4.73 7.40 -2.73
CA LEU A 119 4.46 8.73 -3.30
C LEU A 119 5.28 9.85 -2.66
N VAL A 120 5.80 9.64 -1.43
CA VAL A 120 6.48 10.70 -0.67
C VAL A 120 7.84 10.28 -0.10
N LEU A 121 8.17 8.99 -0.11
CA LEU A 121 9.45 8.45 0.34
C LEU A 121 10.18 7.80 -0.83
N ASP A 122 11.51 7.80 -0.80
CA ASP A 122 12.37 7.18 -1.79
C ASP A 122 13.53 6.41 -1.15
N GLU A 123 14.31 5.70 -1.95
CA GLU A 123 15.41 4.84 -1.50
C GLU A 123 16.53 5.55 -0.75
N SER A 124 16.60 6.89 -0.81
CA SER A 124 17.59 7.67 -0.03
C SER A 124 17.40 7.48 1.47
N ARG A 125 16.19 7.11 1.90
CA ARG A 125 15.88 6.83 3.30
C ARG A 125 16.69 5.68 3.90
N TYR A 126 17.11 4.72 3.09
CA TYR A 126 17.97 3.62 3.56
C TYR A 126 19.39 4.08 3.92
N LYS A 127 19.84 5.26 3.44
CA LYS A 127 21.17 5.83 3.67
C LYS A 127 21.22 6.81 4.84
N LEU A 128 20.14 6.94 5.61
CA LEU A 128 20.09 7.81 6.77
C LEU A 128 21.10 7.32 7.85
N PRO A 129 21.79 8.25 8.54
CA PRO A 129 22.76 7.91 9.57
C PRO A 129 22.12 7.25 10.79
N ASP A 130 22.94 6.77 11.71
CA ASP A 130 22.54 6.28 13.03
C ASP A 130 21.48 5.18 13.02
N PHE A 131 21.52 4.34 11.98
CA PHE A 131 20.54 3.27 11.71
C PHE A 131 19.10 3.74 11.48
N GLU A 132 18.87 5.02 11.28
CA GLU A 132 17.55 5.56 10.96
C GLU A 132 16.94 4.92 9.69
N GLY A 133 17.77 4.51 8.72
CA GLY A 133 17.33 3.80 7.51
C GLY A 133 16.58 2.49 7.79
N VAL A 134 16.81 1.87 8.93
CA VAL A 134 16.15 0.64 9.38
C VAL A 134 14.62 0.83 9.54
N LYS A 135 14.17 2.04 9.87
CA LYS A 135 12.76 2.40 9.98
C LYS A 135 11.99 2.08 8.70
N PHE A 136 12.64 2.21 7.54
CA PHE A 136 12.02 2.16 6.22
C PHE A 136 12.07 0.77 5.55
N VAL A 137 12.63 -0.24 6.22
CA VAL A 137 12.63 -1.61 5.68
C VAL A 137 11.21 -2.13 5.57
N MET A 138 10.79 -2.38 4.33
CA MET A 138 9.47 -2.93 3.96
C MET A 138 9.56 -3.62 2.60
N SER A 139 8.50 -4.32 2.20
CA SER A 139 8.45 -5.06 0.94
C SER A 139 7.11 -4.85 0.23
N PRO A 140 7.11 -4.39 -1.03
CA PRO A 140 8.27 -3.95 -1.81
C PRO A 140 9.04 -2.78 -1.17
N PRO A 141 10.36 -2.62 -1.45
CA PRO A 141 11.14 -1.53 -0.87
C PRO A 141 10.76 -0.17 -1.46
N LEU A 142 11.20 0.90 -0.80
CA LEU A 142 11.18 2.23 -1.39
C LEU A 142 12.02 2.25 -2.67
N ARG A 143 11.56 2.98 -3.66
CA ARG A 143 12.14 3.06 -5.00
C ARG A 143 12.78 4.42 -5.27
N THR A 144 13.15 4.63 -6.50
CA THR A 144 13.72 5.90 -6.97
C THR A 144 12.67 7.02 -7.04
N ILE A 145 13.13 8.27 -7.14
CA ILE A 145 12.25 9.43 -7.38
C ILE A 145 11.54 9.29 -8.75
N GLN A 146 12.18 8.66 -9.74
CA GLN A 146 11.56 8.41 -11.05
C GLN A 146 10.38 7.44 -10.95
N ASP A 147 10.50 6.40 -10.12
CA ASP A 147 9.37 5.51 -9.82
C ASP A 147 8.25 6.25 -9.11
N GLN A 148 8.59 7.07 -8.12
CA GLN A 148 7.63 7.92 -7.40
C GLN A 148 6.83 8.83 -8.36
N MET A 149 7.51 9.49 -9.31
CA MET A 149 6.86 10.33 -10.32
C MET A 149 5.94 9.50 -11.23
N ALA A 150 6.40 8.33 -11.69
CA ALA A 150 5.59 7.45 -12.53
C ALA A 150 4.33 6.95 -11.83
N LEU A 151 4.40 6.65 -10.52
CA LEU A 151 3.24 6.26 -9.74
C LEU A 151 2.22 7.41 -9.59
N LYS A 152 2.69 8.64 -9.36
CA LYS A 152 1.83 9.83 -9.30
C LYS A 152 1.10 10.05 -10.63
N ASP A 153 1.84 9.98 -11.74
CA ASP A 153 1.28 10.11 -13.09
C ASP A 153 0.25 9.01 -13.37
N ALA A 154 0.55 7.76 -13.00
CA ALA A 154 -0.36 6.64 -13.16
C ALA A 154 -1.65 6.78 -12.33
N LEU A 155 -1.56 7.32 -11.11
CA LEU A 155 -2.73 7.63 -10.28
C LEU A 155 -3.62 8.70 -10.92
N VAL A 156 -3.03 9.79 -11.39
CA VAL A 156 -3.77 10.88 -12.06
C VAL A 156 -4.43 10.38 -13.35
N ASN A 157 -3.80 9.47 -14.07
CA ASN A 157 -4.34 8.87 -15.29
C ASN A 157 -5.28 7.68 -15.05
N GLY A 158 -5.66 7.39 -13.80
CA GLY A 158 -6.66 6.37 -13.47
C GLY A 158 -6.21 4.92 -13.65
N VAL A 159 -4.90 4.67 -13.64
CA VAL A 159 -4.36 3.30 -13.73
C VAL A 159 -4.68 2.52 -12.47
N PHE A 160 -4.62 3.15 -11.31
CA PHE A 160 -4.90 2.53 -10.01
C PHE A 160 -6.37 2.62 -9.63
N GLN A 161 -6.90 1.56 -9.04
CA GLN A 161 -8.27 1.53 -8.53
C GLN A 161 -8.35 2.02 -7.08
N THR A 162 -7.31 1.75 -6.29
CA THR A 162 -7.31 2.07 -4.86
C THR A 162 -5.93 2.54 -4.38
N ILE A 163 -5.89 3.11 -3.17
CA ILE A 163 -4.67 3.38 -2.41
C ILE A 163 -4.77 2.63 -1.09
N GLY A 164 -3.91 1.63 -0.91
CA GLY A 164 -3.74 0.90 0.35
C GLY A 164 -2.82 1.63 1.32
N SER A 165 -2.70 1.15 2.56
CA SER A 165 -1.68 1.61 3.51
C SER A 165 -0.52 0.64 3.63
N ASP A 166 -0.79 -0.62 3.43
CA ASP A 166 0.11 -1.74 3.76
C ASP A 166 0.68 -1.62 5.19
N HIS A 167 -0.18 -1.18 6.12
CA HIS A 167 0.19 -0.90 7.50
C HIS A 167 0.71 -2.14 8.22
N CYS A 168 1.95 -2.04 8.72
CA CYS A 168 2.59 -3.02 9.58
C CYS A 168 3.20 -2.31 10.79
N SER A 169 2.63 -2.50 11.97
CA SER A 169 2.95 -1.74 13.19
C SER A 169 4.17 -2.26 13.95
N PHE A 170 5.24 -2.66 13.25
CA PHE A 170 6.51 -2.98 13.91
C PHE A 170 7.06 -1.76 14.65
N THR A 171 7.63 -1.99 15.84
CA THR A 171 8.33 -0.95 16.58
C THR A 171 9.77 -0.78 16.07
N PHE A 172 10.29 0.43 16.14
CA PHE A 172 11.67 0.72 15.79
C PHE A 172 12.63 0.13 16.82
N ASN A 173 12.49 0.56 18.10
CA ASN A 173 13.46 0.23 19.15
C ASN A 173 13.49 -1.27 19.48
N ASP A 174 12.32 -1.90 19.66
CA ASP A 174 12.23 -3.25 20.15
C ASP A 174 12.30 -4.33 19.06
N GLN A 175 11.99 -3.98 17.82
CA GLN A 175 11.93 -4.95 16.73
C GLN A 175 12.96 -4.65 15.64
N LYS A 176 12.85 -3.52 14.94
CA LYS A 176 13.70 -3.23 13.78
C LYS A 176 15.16 -3.00 14.16
N LEU A 177 15.42 -2.16 15.15
CA LEU A 177 16.77 -1.78 15.57
C LEU A 177 17.59 -2.94 16.13
N LYS A 178 16.95 -3.97 16.67
CA LYS A 178 17.64 -5.19 17.15
C LYS A 178 18.41 -5.91 16.06
N SER A 179 17.95 -5.81 14.81
CA SER A 179 18.58 -6.45 13.64
C SER A 179 19.34 -5.47 12.75
N ARG A 180 19.69 -4.27 13.23
CA ARG A 180 20.28 -3.18 12.45
C ARG A 180 21.55 -3.50 11.67
N TYR A 181 22.29 -4.53 12.06
CA TYR A 181 23.52 -4.98 11.39
C TYR A 181 23.28 -6.08 10.33
N ASP A 182 22.04 -6.52 10.16
CA ASP A 182 21.67 -7.55 9.18
C ASP A 182 20.27 -7.25 8.63
N PHE A 183 20.21 -6.54 7.48
CA PHE A 183 18.94 -6.15 6.87
C PHE A 183 18.01 -7.33 6.60
N THR A 184 18.57 -8.53 6.41
CA THR A 184 17.81 -9.74 6.10
C THR A 184 16.97 -10.27 7.27
N ARG A 185 17.20 -9.70 8.47
CA ARG A 185 16.50 -10.02 9.72
C ARG A 185 15.61 -8.89 10.24
N ILE A 186 15.64 -7.74 9.58
CA ILE A 186 14.79 -6.61 9.96
C ILE A 186 13.37 -6.94 9.56
N PRO A 187 12.38 -6.83 10.48
CA PRO A 187 10.98 -7.00 10.13
C PRO A 187 10.56 -6.06 9.00
N GLY A 188 10.05 -6.64 7.89
CA GLY A 188 9.61 -5.88 6.71
C GLY A 188 8.21 -5.34 6.88
N GLY A 189 8.09 -4.02 6.92
CA GLY A 189 6.82 -3.29 7.01
C GLY A 189 6.95 -2.03 7.86
N ILE A 190 6.05 -1.07 7.63
CA ILE A 190 6.04 0.24 8.29
C ILE A 190 4.62 0.61 8.74
N PRO A 191 4.43 1.41 9.84
CA PRO A 191 3.13 1.96 10.17
C PRO A 191 2.72 3.03 9.14
N GLY A 192 1.43 3.37 9.02
CA GLY A 192 0.97 4.41 8.09
C GLY A 192 -0.52 4.35 7.75
N ALA A 193 -1.35 3.68 8.57
CA ALA A 193 -2.79 3.61 8.32
C ALA A 193 -3.46 4.97 8.49
N GLU A 194 -3.06 5.73 9.51
CA GLU A 194 -3.63 7.01 9.86
C GLU A 194 -3.31 8.08 8.80
N GLU A 195 -2.04 8.12 8.37
CA GLU A 195 -1.54 9.15 7.47
C GLU A 195 -1.94 8.91 6.00
N ARG A 196 -2.40 7.69 5.66
CA ARG A 196 -2.72 7.29 4.28
C ARG A 196 -3.61 8.29 3.55
N GLY A 197 -4.72 8.67 4.17
CA GLY A 197 -5.73 9.52 3.53
C GLY A 197 -5.23 10.94 3.28
N ILE A 198 -4.55 11.52 4.27
CA ILE A 198 -4.13 12.92 4.17
C ILE A 198 -2.91 13.10 3.27
N ILE A 199 -1.96 12.16 3.28
CA ILE A 199 -0.82 12.16 2.35
C ILE A 199 -1.33 12.01 0.91
N ALA A 200 -2.23 11.05 0.67
CA ALA A 200 -2.80 10.85 -0.65
C ALA A 200 -3.57 12.09 -1.13
N TYR A 201 -4.33 12.74 -0.24
CA TYR A 201 -5.05 13.98 -0.56
C TYR A 201 -4.07 15.09 -0.94
N ASP A 202 -3.07 15.36 -0.11
CA ASP A 202 -2.11 16.42 -0.37
C ASP A 202 -1.35 16.20 -1.68
N VAL A 203 -0.81 14.98 -1.87
CA VAL A 203 -0.06 14.66 -3.10
C VAL A 203 -0.93 14.77 -4.35
N LEU A 204 -2.10 14.14 -4.34
CA LEU A 204 -2.90 14.01 -5.56
C LEU A 204 -3.74 15.24 -5.86
N VAL A 205 -4.41 15.81 -4.84
CA VAL A 205 -5.30 16.96 -5.04
C VAL A 205 -4.52 18.28 -5.07
N ASN A 206 -3.64 18.51 -4.08
CA ASN A 206 -2.96 19.79 -3.97
C ASN A 206 -1.74 19.91 -4.92
N GLN A 207 -0.92 18.84 -5.01
CA GLN A 207 0.32 18.89 -5.79
C GLN A 207 0.12 18.45 -7.24
N CYS A 208 -0.68 17.40 -7.50
CA CYS A 208 -0.91 16.85 -8.84
C CYS A 208 -2.21 17.38 -9.50
N ASN A 209 -2.98 18.25 -8.85
CA ASN A 209 -4.22 18.85 -9.36
C ASN A 209 -5.31 17.82 -9.76
N MET A 210 -5.34 16.64 -9.10
CA MET A 210 -6.44 15.70 -9.27
C MET A 210 -7.74 16.33 -8.78
N SER A 211 -8.85 16.08 -9.48
CA SER A 211 -10.14 16.56 -8.99
C SER A 211 -10.52 15.87 -7.67
N ALA A 212 -11.19 16.59 -6.77
CA ALA A 212 -11.69 15.99 -5.53
C ALA A 212 -12.63 14.79 -5.80
N VAL A 213 -13.39 14.83 -6.90
CA VAL A 213 -14.28 13.73 -7.31
C VAL A 213 -13.48 12.47 -7.68
N ASP A 214 -12.41 12.61 -8.45
CA ASP A 214 -11.58 11.47 -8.84
C ASP A 214 -10.78 10.93 -7.65
N PHE A 215 -10.32 11.81 -6.77
CA PHE A 215 -9.73 11.40 -5.50
C PHE A 215 -10.72 10.59 -4.66
N MET A 216 -11.98 11.03 -4.52
CA MET A 216 -13.00 10.30 -3.77
C MET A 216 -13.34 8.95 -4.39
N LYS A 217 -13.32 8.81 -5.71
CA LYS A 217 -13.42 7.49 -6.36
C LYS A 217 -12.30 6.57 -5.90
N LEU A 218 -11.06 7.05 -5.91
CA LEU A 218 -9.86 6.29 -5.57
C LEU A 218 -9.82 5.80 -4.12
N VAL A 219 -10.30 6.60 -3.16
CA VAL A 219 -10.20 6.28 -1.72
C VAL A 219 -11.50 5.77 -1.09
N SER A 220 -12.64 5.83 -1.79
CA SER A 220 -13.95 5.47 -1.25
C SER A 220 -14.79 4.60 -2.20
N GLU A 221 -15.16 5.12 -3.37
CA GLU A 221 -16.09 4.43 -4.27
C GLU A 221 -15.49 3.16 -4.87
N ASN A 222 -14.28 3.25 -5.43
CA ASN A 222 -13.62 2.10 -6.05
C ASN A 222 -13.28 0.99 -5.04
N PRO A 223 -12.72 1.28 -3.83
CA PRO A 223 -12.56 0.25 -2.81
C PRO A 223 -13.89 -0.43 -2.46
N ALA A 224 -14.98 0.34 -2.29
CA ALA A 224 -16.28 -0.23 -1.99
C ALA A 224 -16.80 -1.16 -3.09
N LYS A 225 -16.61 -0.79 -4.36
CA LYS A 225 -16.95 -1.64 -5.50
C LYS A 225 -16.08 -2.88 -5.58
N LEU A 226 -14.76 -2.71 -5.45
CA LEU A 226 -13.77 -3.77 -5.58
C LEU A 226 -13.96 -4.86 -4.51
N TYR A 227 -14.31 -4.46 -3.29
CA TYR A 227 -14.52 -5.38 -2.17
C TYR A 227 -15.99 -5.76 -1.93
N GLY A 228 -16.90 -5.46 -2.86
CA GLY A 228 -18.30 -5.88 -2.82
C GLY A 228 -19.17 -5.15 -1.78
N MET A 229 -18.75 -4.00 -1.27
CA MET A 229 -19.48 -3.22 -0.26
C MET A 229 -20.37 -2.12 -0.85
N TYR A 230 -20.22 -1.84 -2.15
CA TYR A 230 -21.05 -0.83 -2.84
C TYR A 230 -22.44 -1.40 -3.13
N PRO A 231 -23.55 -0.63 -2.99
CA PRO A 231 -23.65 0.79 -2.61
C PRO A 231 -23.81 1.06 -1.10
N LYS A 232 -23.73 0.05 -0.25
CA LYS A 232 -23.84 0.26 1.21
C LYS A 232 -22.77 1.23 1.71
N LYS A 233 -21.55 1.10 1.20
CA LYS A 233 -20.39 1.98 1.42
C LYS A 233 -19.96 2.62 0.10
N GLY A 234 -19.16 3.69 0.19
CA GLY A 234 -18.54 4.33 -0.98
C GLY A 234 -19.39 5.36 -1.71
N THR A 235 -20.56 5.71 -1.18
CA THR A 235 -21.43 6.74 -1.75
C THR A 235 -22.29 7.40 -0.67
N LEU A 236 -22.75 8.61 -0.92
CA LEU A 236 -23.71 9.36 -0.06
C LEU A 236 -25.13 9.33 -0.69
N ALA A 237 -25.58 8.18 -1.13
CA ALA A 237 -26.91 7.99 -1.68
C ALA A 237 -27.92 7.60 -0.59
N VAL A 238 -29.22 7.84 -0.85
CA VAL A 238 -30.29 7.38 0.04
C VAL A 238 -30.27 5.86 0.14
N GLY A 239 -30.20 5.34 1.36
CA GLY A 239 -30.08 3.90 1.64
C GLY A 239 -28.64 3.41 1.87
N SER A 240 -27.62 4.24 1.63
CA SER A 240 -26.23 3.97 2.01
C SER A 240 -25.96 4.35 3.45
N ASP A 241 -24.91 3.78 4.03
CA ASP A 241 -24.45 4.18 5.36
C ASP A 241 -23.97 5.65 5.36
N GLY A 242 -24.30 6.38 6.41
CA GLY A 242 -23.86 7.76 6.60
C GLY A 242 -22.42 7.84 7.09
N ASP A 243 -21.47 7.36 6.28
CA ASP A 243 -20.04 7.39 6.56
C ASP A 243 -19.42 8.60 5.88
N ILE A 244 -18.94 9.56 6.66
CA ILE A 244 -18.47 10.85 6.13
C ILE A 244 -17.15 11.22 6.81
N THR A 245 -16.15 11.57 6.02
CA THR A 245 -14.91 12.20 6.49
C THR A 245 -14.90 13.65 6.03
N ILE A 246 -14.74 14.58 6.96
CA ILE A 246 -14.67 16.01 6.69
C ILE A 246 -13.21 16.45 6.82
N VAL A 247 -12.66 16.99 5.73
CA VAL A 247 -11.29 17.49 5.66
C VAL A 247 -11.31 19.00 5.57
N ASP A 248 -10.59 19.67 6.47
CA ASP A 248 -10.28 21.10 6.29
C ASP A 248 -9.08 21.20 5.34
N LYS A 249 -9.33 21.70 4.16
CA LYS A 249 -8.37 21.75 3.05
C LYS A 249 -7.35 22.89 3.17
N HIS A 250 -7.49 23.78 4.15
CA HIS A 250 -6.65 24.96 4.29
C HIS A 250 -5.63 24.87 5.43
N ILE A 251 -5.72 23.83 6.27
CA ILE A 251 -4.79 23.67 7.37
C ILE A 251 -3.52 22.97 6.88
N GLU A 252 -2.41 23.67 6.98
CA GLU A 252 -1.08 23.09 6.81
C GLU A 252 -0.57 22.60 8.17
N HIS A 253 0.00 21.38 8.21
CA HIS A 253 0.60 20.85 9.42
C HIS A 253 1.72 19.85 9.09
N VAL A 254 2.60 19.62 10.06
CA VAL A 254 3.69 18.66 9.95
C VAL A 254 3.27 17.36 10.62
N LEU A 255 3.44 16.25 9.90
CA LEU A 255 3.20 14.92 10.45
C LEU A 255 4.27 14.58 11.49
N SER A 256 3.85 14.10 12.66
CA SER A 256 4.76 13.74 13.75
C SER A 256 4.25 12.53 14.54
N LYS A 257 5.17 11.79 15.12
CA LYS A 257 4.83 10.69 16.04
C LYS A 257 4.04 11.18 17.26
N GLU A 258 4.34 12.40 17.73
CA GLU A 258 3.67 13.00 18.89
C GLU A 258 2.17 13.18 18.67
N SER A 259 1.76 13.56 17.45
CA SER A 259 0.35 13.75 17.08
C SER A 259 -0.33 12.49 16.58
N ALA A 260 0.41 11.42 16.27
CA ALA A 260 -0.14 10.19 15.70
C ALA A 260 -0.69 9.23 16.77
N HIS A 261 -1.81 8.58 16.47
CA HIS A 261 -2.48 7.61 17.36
C HIS A 261 -1.88 6.20 17.28
N THR A 262 -0.97 5.94 16.35
CA THR A 262 -0.34 4.62 16.19
C THR A 262 0.36 4.16 17.47
N LYS A 263 0.28 2.86 17.77
CA LYS A 263 1.01 2.22 18.89
C LYS A 263 2.50 1.97 18.58
N ALA A 264 2.92 2.08 17.31
CA ALA A 264 4.34 2.06 16.97
C ALA A 264 5.06 3.27 17.60
N ASP A 265 6.35 3.11 17.91
CA ASP A 265 7.18 4.14 18.53
C ASP A 265 7.76 5.16 17.54
N TYR A 266 7.37 5.07 16.27
CA TYR A 266 7.73 5.98 15.17
C TYR A 266 6.64 6.03 14.11
N ILE A 267 6.72 7.03 13.24
CA ILE A 267 6.02 7.06 11.95
C ILE A 267 7.05 7.27 10.83
N PRO A 268 6.86 6.67 9.64
CA PRO A 268 7.81 6.84 8.52
C PRO A 268 7.73 8.23 7.87
N TYR A 269 6.67 8.97 8.17
CA TYR A 269 6.35 10.28 7.58
C TYR A 269 6.75 11.47 8.47
N GLU A 270 7.53 11.23 9.52
CA GLU A 270 7.99 12.26 10.45
C GLU A 270 8.60 13.46 9.70
N GLY A 271 8.12 14.67 10.02
CA GLY A 271 8.61 15.92 9.43
C GLY A 271 8.05 16.27 8.05
N ILE A 272 7.18 15.44 7.46
CA ILE A 272 6.52 15.77 6.19
C ILE A 272 5.41 16.80 6.45
N SER A 273 5.46 17.93 5.72
CA SER A 273 4.37 18.92 5.71
C SER A 273 3.29 18.49 4.73
N VAL A 274 2.04 18.57 5.14
CA VAL A 274 0.86 18.30 4.32
C VAL A 274 -0.16 19.41 4.48
N THR A 275 -0.91 19.67 3.41
CA THR A 275 -2.02 20.62 3.41
C THR A 275 -3.34 19.85 3.35
N GLY A 276 -4.16 20.03 4.37
CA GLY A 276 -5.40 19.34 4.65
C GLY A 276 -5.33 18.65 6.02
N LYS A 277 -6.43 18.68 6.77
CA LYS A 277 -6.52 18.00 8.06
C LYS A 277 -7.90 17.39 8.23
N VAL A 278 -7.95 16.11 8.63
CA VAL A 278 -9.22 15.47 9.00
C VAL A 278 -9.76 16.16 10.25
N ARG A 279 -10.95 16.75 10.14
CA ARG A 279 -11.64 17.44 11.24
C ARG A 279 -12.64 16.52 11.91
N ASP A 280 -13.53 15.94 11.13
CA ASP A 280 -14.58 15.06 11.65
C ASP A 280 -14.61 13.75 10.87
N VAL A 281 -14.95 12.68 11.58
CA VAL A 281 -15.30 11.38 10.99
C VAL A 281 -16.63 10.93 11.57
N ILE A 282 -17.56 10.67 10.68
CA ILE A 282 -18.90 10.18 11.01
C ILE A 282 -18.99 8.74 10.49
N LEU A 283 -19.40 7.83 11.33
CA LEU A 283 -19.65 6.43 11.01
C LEU A 283 -21.11 6.09 11.25
N ARG A 284 -21.84 5.74 10.20
CA ARG A 284 -23.30 5.48 10.24
C ARG A 284 -24.11 6.56 11.00
N GLY A 285 -23.74 7.84 10.75
CA GLY A 285 -24.40 8.99 11.35
C GLY A 285 -23.91 9.38 12.75
N HIS A 286 -22.92 8.67 13.32
CA HIS A 286 -22.37 8.97 14.64
C HIS A 286 -20.95 9.53 14.51
N HIS A 287 -20.65 10.63 15.21
CA HIS A 287 -19.28 11.14 15.29
C HIS A 287 -18.36 10.16 16.02
N VAL A 288 -17.30 9.69 15.35
CA VAL A 288 -16.21 8.89 15.93
C VAL A 288 -14.92 9.72 16.06
N VAL A 289 -14.81 10.79 15.26
CA VAL A 289 -13.84 11.87 15.45
C VAL A 289 -14.61 13.18 15.34
N GLN A 290 -14.39 14.11 16.28
CA GLN A 290 -14.95 15.45 16.27
C GLN A 290 -13.87 16.47 16.59
N ASP A 291 -13.74 17.49 15.75
CA ASP A 291 -12.70 18.53 15.86
C ASP A 291 -11.27 17.94 16.04
N GLY A 292 -10.97 16.84 15.31
CA GLY A 292 -9.69 16.14 15.35
C GLY A 292 -9.47 15.25 16.58
N SER A 293 -10.46 15.12 17.46
CA SER A 293 -10.36 14.29 18.67
C SER A 293 -11.25 13.05 18.58
N LEU A 294 -10.74 11.89 19.02
CA LEU A 294 -11.53 10.67 19.12
C LEU A 294 -12.65 10.84 20.13
N THR A 295 -13.85 10.37 19.77
CA THR A 295 -14.97 10.23 20.71
C THR A 295 -14.88 8.87 21.41
N GLU A 296 -15.65 8.68 22.50
CA GLU A 296 -15.69 7.40 23.23
C GLU A 296 -16.53 6.31 22.51
N SER A 297 -16.93 6.53 21.27
CA SER A 297 -17.83 5.63 20.53
C SER A 297 -17.07 4.47 19.85
N TYR A 298 -17.39 3.24 20.24
CA TYR A 298 -16.92 2.01 19.60
C TYR A 298 -18.03 1.40 18.75
N LEU A 299 -18.11 1.79 17.49
CA LEU A 299 -19.22 1.48 16.58
C LEU A 299 -18.83 0.54 15.43
N GLY A 300 -17.69 -0.16 15.55
CA GLY A 300 -17.24 -1.10 14.52
C GLY A 300 -18.23 -2.26 14.34
N GLU A 301 -18.56 -2.57 13.08
CA GLU A 301 -19.37 -3.73 12.69
C GLU A 301 -18.69 -4.50 11.58
N CYS A 302 -18.87 -5.83 11.57
CA CYS A 302 -18.48 -6.65 10.43
C CYS A 302 -19.44 -6.39 9.27
N ILE A 303 -18.91 -6.10 8.11
CA ILE A 303 -19.70 -5.99 6.88
C ILE A 303 -19.69 -7.38 6.24
N PRO A 304 -20.85 -8.04 6.10
CA PRO A 304 -20.94 -9.38 5.55
C PRO A 304 -20.58 -9.46 4.06
#